data_a5e698608d6980594252dbb39eb50693
#
_entry.id   a5e698608d6980594252dbb39eb50693
#
_cell.length_a   1.000
_cell.length_b   1.000
_cell.length_c   1.000
_cell.angle_alpha   90.00
_cell.angle_beta   90.00
_cell.angle_gamma   90.00
#
_symmetry.space_group_name_H-M   'P 1'
#
loop_
_entity.id
_entity.type
_entity.pdbx_description
1 polymer ?
#
loop_
_entity_poly.entity_id
_entity_poly.type
_entity_poly.pdbx_seq_one_letter_code
_entity_poly.pdbx_strand_id
1 'polypeptide(L)'
;MGDCIITYSKISFAPAAPKIEQIEILDIAHALSMLVRANGHFPKFYSVGQHCIHCCEEAYARGYDRRVQLACLLHDASEAYLADITRPVKGHLIKYQEIEKVLQDCIFQKYLKGVSK
;
A
#
# COMPACT_ATOMS: atom_id res chain seq x y z
N MET A 1 14.98 5.57 -16.58
CA MET A 1 15.78 4.52 -16.11
C MET A 1 15.88 4.44 -14.60
N GLY A 2 16.55 5.36 -13.90
CA GLY A 2 16.65 5.33 -12.46
C GLY A 2 15.34 5.66 -11.73
N ASP A 3 14.37 6.22 -12.42
CA ASP A 3 13.14 6.70 -11.78
C ASP A 3 12.01 5.68 -11.76
N CYS A 4 12.18 4.54 -12.43
CA CYS A 4 11.13 3.54 -12.58
C CYS A 4 11.52 2.20 -12.03
N ILE A 5 10.53 1.47 -11.54
CA ILE A 5 10.65 0.04 -11.22
C ILE A 5 9.82 -0.74 -12.21
N ILE A 6 10.18 -2.00 -12.42
CA ILE A 6 9.37 -2.92 -13.21
C ILE A 6 8.51 -3.74 -12.25
N THR A 7 7.20 -3.61 -12.38
CA THR A 7 6.28 -4.30 -11.47
C THR A 7 6.09 -5.76 -11.84
N TYR A 8 5.34 -6.47 -11.01
CA TYR A 8 4.98 -7.87 -11.25
C TYR A 8 4.28 -8.05 -12.61
N SER A 9 3.41 -7.11 -13.00
CA SER A 9 2.71 -7.13 -14.29
C SER A 9 3.56 -6.56 -15.44
N LYS A 10 4.84 -6.31 -15.19
CA LYS A 10 5.79 -5.79 -16.19
C LYS A 10 5.50 -4.35 -16.63
N ILE A 11 4.93 -3.56 -15.72
CA ILE A 11 4.69 -2.14 -15.95
C ILE A 11 5.92 -1.37 -15.47
N SER A 12 6.42 -0.45 -16.30
CA SER A 12 7.49 0.48 -15.91
C SER A 12 6.84 1.62 -15.13
N PHE A 13 6.94 1.55 -13.81
CA PHE A 13 6.21 2.42 -12.89
C PHE A 13 7.16 3.40 -12.20
N ALA A 14 6.81 4.69 -12.18
CA ALA A 14 7.60 5.73 -11.50
C ALA A 14 6.93 6.06 -10.14
N PRO A 15 7.45 5.54 -9.02
CA PRO A 15 6.81 5.76 -7.72
C PRO A 15 6.74 7.24 -7.30
N ALA A 16 7.74 8.04 -7.71
CA ALA A 16 7.78 9.45 -7.36
C ALA A 16 6.93 10.33 -8.29
N ALA A 17 6.42 9.78 -9.38
CA ALA A 17 5.56 10.49 -10.35
C ALA A 17 4.49 9.53 -10.84
N PRO A 18 3.62 9.03 -9.95
CA PRO A 18 2.69 7.96 -10.27
C PRO A 18 1.63 8.39 -11.29
N LYS A 19 1.29 7.47 -12.19
CA LYS A 19 0.18 7.62 -13.12
C LYS A 19 -0.91 6.64 -12.71
N ILE A 20 -2.13 7.14 -12.53
CA ILE A 20 -3.25 6.34 -12.04
C ILE A 20 -3.48 5.11 -12.92
N GLU A 21 -3.39 5.27 -14.24
CA GLU A 21 -3.62 4.18 -15.17
C GLU A 21 -2.57 3.07 -15.09
N GLN A 22 -1.44 3.32 -14.45
CA GLN A 22 -0.38 2.33 -14.26
C GLN A 22 -0.47 1.60 -12.92
N ILE A 23 -1.36 2.05 -12.03
CA ILE A 23 -1.60 1.37 -10.76
C ILE A 23 -2.44 0.14 -11.02
N GLU A 24 -1.94 -1.03 -10.60
CA GLU A 24 -2.56 -2.31 -10.90
C GLU A 24 -2.76 -3.10 -9.60
N ILE A 25 -4.00 -3.50 -9.33
CA ILE A 25 -4.33 -4.20 -8.08
C ILE A 25 -3.55 -5.52 -7.93
N LEU A 26 -3.28 -6.22 -9.01
CA LEU A 26 -2.50 -7.46 -8.95
C LEU A 26 -1.07 -7.21 -8.52
N ASP A 27 -0.48 -6.09 -8.95
CA ASP A 27 0.86 -5.70 -8.52
C ASP A 27 0.88 -5.41 -7.03
N ILE A 28 -0.13 -4.67 -6.56
CA ILE A 28 -0.25 -4.33 -5.15
C ILE A 28 -0.40 -5.60 -4.32
N ALA A 29 -1.32 -6.47 -4.69
CA ALA A 29 -1.59 -7.70 -3.93
C ALA A 29 -0.34 -8.60 -3.89
N HIS A 30 0.32 -8.76 -5.04
CA HIS A 30 1.52 -9.59 -5.11
C HIS A 30 2.63 -9.02 -4.22
N ALA A 31 2.95 -7.74 -4.40
CA ALA A 31 4.05 -7.11 -3.67
C ALA A 31 3.79 -7.11 -2.15
N LEU A 32 2.58 -6.77 -1.73
CA LEU A 32 2.26 -6.75 -0.29
C LEU A 32 2.34 -8.15 0.33
N SER A 33 2.05 -9.19 -0.44
CA SER A 33 2.16 -10.57 0.06
C SER A 33 3.61 -11.00 0.25
N MET A 34 4.54 -10.32 -0.40
CA MET A 34 5.98 -10.62 -0.34
C MET A 34 6.74 -9.71 0.61
N LEU A 35 6.13 -8.62 1.07
CA LEU A 35 6.77 -7.69 2.00
C LEU A 35 6.55 -8.15 3.43
N VAL A 36 7.64 -8.31 4.18
CA VAL A 36 7.57 -8.68 5.59
C VAL A 36 7.29 -7.44 6.44
N ARG A 37 6.44 -7.59 7.46
CA ARG A 37 6.16 -6.53 8.44
C ARG A 37 7.29 -6.38 9.45
N ALA A 38 7.41 -5.18 10.04
CA ALA A 38 8.35 -4.87 11.11
C ALA A 38 9.80 -5.24 10.74
N ASN A 39 10.12 -5.09 9.47
CA ASN A 39 11.47 -5.36 8.96
C ASN A 39 11.99 -6.76 9.34
N GLY A 40 11.07 -7.72 9.47
CA GLY A 40 11.45 -9.12 9.74
C GLY A 40 11.71 -9.44 11.21
N HIS A 41 11.40 -8.54 12.14
CA HIS A 41 11.70 -8.76 13.56
C HIS A 41 10.63 -9.55 14.32
N PHE A 42 9.50 -9.88 13.70
CA PHE A 42 8.54 -10.78 14.31
C PHE A 42 9.09 -12.21 14.29
N PRO A 43 8.69 -13.07 15.25
CA PRO A 43 9.21 -14.45 15.30
C PRO A 43 8.85 -15.29 14.09
N LYS A 44 7.77 -14.97 13.41
CA LYS A 44 7.29 -15.69 12.22
C LYS A 44 7.05 -14.70 11.10
N PHE A 45 7.10 -15.19 9.87
CA PHE A 45 6.78 -14.36 8.72
C PHE A 45 5.35 -13.82 8.85
N TYR A 46 5.21 -12.52 8.68
CA TYR A 46 3.92 -11.84 8.66
C TYR A 46 4.01 -10.76 7.60
N SER A 47 3.25 -10.92 6.51
CA SER A 47 3.34 -10.00 5.39
C SER A 47 2.51 -8.74 5.61
N VAL A 48 2.88 -7.69 4.89
CA VAL A 48 2.07 -6.46 4.85
C VAL A 48 0.67 -6.78 4.33
N GLY A 49 0.56 -7.69 3.34
CA GLY A 49 -0.74 -8.13 2.83
C GLY A 49 -1.63 -8.76 3.89
N GLN A 50 -1.06 -9.64 4.72
CA GLN A 50 -1.80 -10.23 5.83
C GLN A 50 -2.28 -9.16 6.82
N HIS A 51 -1.41 -8.19 7.12
CA HIS A 51 -1.78 -7.07 7.98
C HIS A 51 -2.96 -6.29 7.40
N CYS A 52 -2.94 -6.00 6.11
CA CYS A 52 -4.02 -5.26 5.44
C CYS A 52 -5.34 -6.02 5.50
N ILE A 53 -5.30 -7.34 5.29
CA ILE A 53 -6.50 -8.19 5.40
C ILE A 53 -7.05 -8.14 6.82
N HIS A 54 -6.19 -8.25 7.82
CA HIS A 54 -6.63 -8.19 9.22
C HIS A 54 -7.24 -6.83 9.57
N CYS A 55 -6.68 -5.74 9.04
CA CYS A 55 -7.25 -4.41 9.24
C CYS A 55 -8.65 -4.29 8.63
N CYS A 56 -8.84 -4.87 7.45
CA CYS A 56 -10.15 -4.90 6.79
C CYS A 56 -11.15 -5.72 7.61
N GLU A 57 -10.75 -6.88 8.08
CA GLU A 57 -11.59 -7.75 8.91
C GLU A 57 -11.97 -7.09 10.21
N GLU A 58 -11.04 -6.36 10.84
CA GLU A 58 -11.30 -5.62 12.06
C GLU A 58 -12.34 -4.51 11.82
N ALA A 59 -12.23 -3.80 10.70
CA ALA A 59 -13.21 -2.77 10.34
C ALA A 59 -14.60 -3.38 10.15
N TYR A 60 -14.67 -4.55 9.51
CA TYR A 60 -15.92 -5.26 9.33
C TYR A 60 -16.51 -5.67 10.69
N ALA A 61 -15.69 -6.23 11.56
CA ALA A 61 -16.14 -6.69 12.88
C ALA A 61 -16.66 -5.55 13.75
N ARG A 62 -16.14 -4.34 13.56
CA ARG A 62 -16.58 -3.15 14.28
C ARG A 62 -17.79 -2.48 13.66
N GLY A 63 -18.33 -3.03 12.58
CA GLY A 63 -19.53 -2.52 11.94
C GLY A 63 -19.32 -1.34 11.01
N TYR A 64 -18.09 -1.07 10.62
CA TYR A 64 -17.81 -0.01 9.64
C TYR A 64 -18.32 -0.43 8.25
N ASP A 65 -18.64 0.57 7.42
CA ASP A 65 -19.18 0.31 6.09
C ASP A 65 -18.11 -0.17 5.11
N ARG A 66 -18.58 -0.52 3.89
CA ARG A 66 -17.72 -1.08 2.85
C ARG A 66 -16.56 -0.14 2.49
N ARG A 67 -16.81 1.17 2.44
CA ARG A 67 -15.78 2.14 2.08
C ARG A 67 -14.66 2.14 3.12
N VAL A 68 -15.00 2.11 4.41
CA VAL A 68 -13.99 2.06 5.47
C VAL A 68 -13.23 0.73 5.42
N GLN A 69 -13.94 -0.37 5.19
CA GLN A 69 -13.30 -1.68 5.05
C GLN A 69 -12.27 -1.69 3.92
N LEU A 70 -12.65 -1.14 2.76
CA LEU A 70 -11.76 -1.07 1.60
C LEU A 70 -10.59 -0.12 1.88
N ALA A 71 -10.84 1.01 2.53
CA ALA A 71 -9.76 1.93 2.90
C ALA A 71 -8.75 1.26 3.85
N CYS A 72 -9.23 0.45 4.79
CA CYS A 72 -8.35 -0.31 5.68
C CYS A 72 -7.55 -1.35 4.91
N LEU A 73 -8.16 -2.01 3.94
CA LEU A 73 -7.48 -3.00 3.10
C LEU A 73 -6.36 -2.35 2.28
N LEU A 74 -6.56 -1.12 1.84
CA LEU A 74 -5.63 -0.41 0.95
C LEU A 74 -4.74 0.60 1.68
N HIS A 75 -4.84 0.72 3.01
CA HIS A 75 -4.16 1.81 3.71
C HIS A 75 -2.63 1.77 3.59
N ASP A 76 -2.04 0.61 3.38
CA ASP A 76 -0.60 0.44 3.18
C ASP A 76 -0.25 0.08 1.73
N ALA A 77 -1.18 0.26 0.79
CA ALA A 77 -0.99 -0.18 -0.59
C ALA A 77 0.20 0.49 -1.27
N SER A 78 0.54 1.73 -0.90
CA SER A 78 1.70 2.42 -1.45
C SER A 78 3.00 1.69 -1.17
N GLU A 79 3.05 0.88 -0.10
CA GLU A 79 4.24 0.11 0.24
C GLU A 79 4.59 -0.92 -0.84
N ALA A 80 3.62 -1.32 -1.65
CA ALA A 80 3.88 -2.22 -2.79
C ALA A 80 4.90 -1.62 -3.76
N TYR A 81 4.98 -0.30 -3.83
CA TYR A 81 5.86 0.40 -4.75
C TYR A 81 7.03 1.08 -4.03
N LEU A 82 6.97 1.21 -2.71
CA LEU A 82 7.97 1.96 -1.94
C LEU A 82 8.74 1.11 -0.95
N ALA A 83 8.09 0.49 -0.02
CA ALA A 83 8.61 -0.41 1.01
C ALA A 83 7.84 -0.18 2.31
N ASP A 84 7.99 -1.10 3.28
CA ASP A 84 7.48 -0.92 4.63
C ASP A 84 8.62 -0.42 5.51
N ILE A 85 8.69 0.88 5.71
CA ILE A 85 9.71 1.49 6.57
C ILE A 85 9.12 1.65 7.97
N THR A 86 9.85 1.16 8.97
CA THR A 86 9.38 1.23 10.35
C THR A 86 9.25 2.68 10.82
N ARG A 87 8.26 2.93 11.67
CA ARG A 87 7.88 4.28 12.08
C ARG A 87 9.03 5.10 12.70
N PRO A 88 9.90 4.52 13.55
CA PRO A 88 11.01 5.29 14.12
C PRO A 88 11.98 5.85 13.09
N VAL A 89 12.14 5.18 11.96
CA VAL A 89 12.98 5.67 10.86
C VAL A 89 12.18 6.60 9.96
N LYS A 90 10.95 6.21 9.64
CA LYS A 90 10.09 6.94 8.71
C LYS A 90 9.86 8.38 9.15
N GLY A 91 9.77 8.62 10.46
CA GLY A 91 9.59 9.96 11.00
C GLY A 91 10.71 10.95 10.65
N HIS A 92 11.88 10.43 10.27
CA HIS A 92 13.04 11.24 9.85
C HIS A 92 13.15 11.39 8.34
N LEU A 93 12.25 10.77 7.57
CA LEU A 93 12.32 10.73 6.10
C LEU A 93 11.20 11.56 5.48
N ILE A 94 11.34 12.87 5.56
CA ILE A 94 10.27 13.78 5.10
C ILE A 94 9.97 13.59 3.61
N LYS A 95 11.01 13.50 2.79
CA LYS A 95 10.82 13.34 1.34
C LYS A 95 10.10 12.03 1.02
N TYR A 96 10.43 10.95 1.74
CA TYR A 96 9.73 9.68 1.59
C TYR A 96 8.24 9.84 1.91
N GLN A 97 7.92 10.54 3.00
CA GLN A 97 6.53 10.76 3.41
C GLN A 97 5.74 11.52 2.36
N GLU A 98 6.37 12.51 1.70
CA GLU A 98 5.73 13.28 0.63
C GLU A 98 5.41 12.38 -0.56
N ILE A 99 6.37 11.55 -0.97
CA ILE A 99 6.18 10.60 -2.07
C ILE A 99 5.08 9.60 -1.72
N GLU A 100 5.12 9.06 -0.51
CA GLU A 100 4.14 8.10 -0.03
C GLU A 100 2.73 8.68 -0.06
N LYS A 101 2.56 9.92 0.38
CA LYS A 101 1.25 10.57 0.42
C LYS A 101 0.66 10.72 -0.98
N VAL A 102 1.45 11.20 -1.93
CA VAL A 102 0.98 11.39 -3.31
C VAL A 102 0.56 10.04 -3.91
N LEU A 103 1.39 9.03 -3.74
CA LEU A 103 1.11 7.70 -4.28
C LEU A 103 -0.14 7.09 -3.62
N GLN A 104 -0.24 7.18 -2.30
CA GLN A 104 -1.38 6.63 -1.58
C GLN A 104 -2.68 7.34 -1.98
N ASP A 105 -2.63 8.66 -2.17
CA ASP A 105 -3.78 9.41 -2.65
C ASP A 105 -4.21 8.94 -4.04
N CYS A 106 -3.27 8.66 -4.93
CA CYS A 106 -3.57 8.14 -6.27
C CYS A 106 -4.24 6.76 -6.19
N ILE A 107 -3.76 5.90 -5.30
CA ILE A 107 -4.34 4.56 -5.11
C ILE A 107 -5.79 4.69 -4.61
N PHE A 108 -6.02 5.52 -3.60
CA PHE A 108 -7.36 5.75 -3.08
C PHE A 108 -8.28 6.36 -4.13
N GLN A 109 -7.75 7.28 -4.94
CA GLN A 109 -8.54 7.88 -6.01
C GLN A 109 -9.00 6.82 -7.00
N LYS A 110 -8.12 5.88 -7.35
CA LYS A 110 -8.46 4.83 -8.30
C LYS A 110 -9.48 3.84 -7.73
N TYR A 111 -9.33 3.42 -6.48
CA TYR A 111 -10.10 2.30 -5.95
C TYR A 111 -11.21 2.68 -4.98
N LEU A 112 -11.15 3.86 -4.35
CA LEU A 112 -12.21 4.29 -3.43
C LEU A 112 -13.22 5.24 -4.06
N LYS A 113 -12.84 5.92 -5.13
CA LYS A 113 -13.74 6.86 -5.81
C LYS A 113 -14.93 6.09 -6.35
N GLY A 114 -16.12 6.50 -5.97
CA GLY A 114 -17.35 5.86 -6.42
C GLY A 114 -17.82 4.70 -5.55
N VAL A 115 -17.07 4.31 -4.52
CA VAL A 115 -17.54 3.31 -3.56
C VAL A 115 -18.48 4.02 -2.59
N SER A 116 -19.73 3.59 -2.52
CA SER A 116 -20.72 4.18 -1.62
C SER A 116 -20.41 3.83 -0.17
N LYS A 117 -20.73 4.75 0.69
CA LYS A 117 -20.59 4.57 2.13
C LYS A 117 -21.64 3.61 2.68
#